data_62c182748283b2da4314e89b58914929
#
_entry.id   62c182748283b2da4314e89b58914929
#
_cell.length_a   1.000
_cell.length_b   1.000
_cell.length_c   1.000
_cell.angle_alpha   90.00
_cell.angle_beta   90.00
_cell.angle_gamma   90.00
#
_symmetry.space_group_name_H-M   'P 1'
#
loop_
_entity.id
_entity.type
_entity.pdbx_description
1 polymer ?
#
loop_
_entity_poly.entity_id
_entity_poly.type
_entity_poly.pdbx_seq_one_letter_code
_entity_poly.pdbx_strand_id
1 'polypeptide(L)'
;SVNVYMLPFIRPSDVRRRFPDDDTESFDSAFKAAVSHLNVNENERNIILAHQFITGAAAGGSESVSVGGLDNISAEVFEPFDYAALGHIHHRQNITSEKVRYCGTPLKYSFSEVNDKKTVTIANIGKKGELSIEEVPLCPIRDLREIKGTYLEITDRNFYDKFNREDYIHVTLTDEN
;
A
#
# COMPACT_ATOMS: atom_id res chain seq x y z
N SER A 1 -1.77 -25.75 -10.56
CA SER A 1 -0.83 -25.09 -9.66
C SER A 1 -1.04 -23.58 -9.70
N VAL A 2 -0.53 -22.89 -8.70
CA VAL A 2 -0.41 -21.42 -8.65
C VAL A 2 1.04 -21.11 -8.41
N ASN A 3 1.63 -20.28 -9.25
CA ASN A 3 2.99 -19.79 -9.07
C ASN A 3 2.96 -18.50 -8.27
N VAL A 4 3.85 -18.38 -7.30
CA VAL A 4 3.98 -17.20 -6.47
C VAL A 4 5.39 -16.65 -6.62
N TYR A 5 5.50 -15.43 -7.10
CA TYR A 5 6.75 -14.71 -7.28
C TYR A 5 6.86 -13.65 -6.20
N MET A 6 8.03 -13.49 -5.63
CA MET A 6 8.27 -12.52 -4.55
C MET A 6 9.46 -11.64 -4.91
N LEU A 7 9.19 -10.35 -5.11
CA LEU A 7 10.23 -9.33 -5.31
C LEU A 7 10.19 -8.36 -4.13
N PRO A 8 11.29 -8.24 -3.37
CA PRO A 8 11.40 -7.22 -2.33
C PRO A 8 11.46 -5.83 -2.97
N PHE A 9 11.59 -4.80 -2.15
CA PHE A 9 11.96 -3.48 -2.67
C PHE A 9 13.33 -3.60 -3.37
N ILE A 10 13.37 -3.27 -4.65
CA ILE A 10 14.58 -3.32 -5.47
C ILE A 10 14.92 -1.94 -6.02
N ARG A 11 16.21 -1.67 -6.09
CA ARG A 11 16.76 -0.46 -6.70
C ARG A 11 17.41 -0.80 -8.04
N PRO A 12 17.56 0.15 -8.95
CA PRO A 12 18.30 -0.05 -10.20
C PRO A 12 19.69 -0.66 -10.00
N SER A 13 20.40 -0.26 -8.95
CA SER A 13 21.73 -0.79 -8.61
C SER A 13 21.71 -2.28 -8.23
N ASP A 14 20.62 -2.77 -7.66
CA ASP A 14 20.51 -4.17 -7.24
C ASP A 14 20.33 -5.07 -8.47
N VAL A 15 19.49 -4.63 -9.41
CA VAL A 15 19.25 -5.33 -10.69
C VAL A 15 20.51 -5.29 -11.56
N ARG A 16 21.14 -4.13 -11.71
CA ARG A 16 22.40 -3.98 -12.50
C ARG A 16 23.50 -4.91 -12.01
N ARG A 17 23.61 -5.10 -10.71
CA ARG A 17 24.60 -6.01 -10.14
C ARG A 17 24.36 -7.47 -10.56
N ARG A 18 23.11 -7.86 -10.70
CA ARG A 18 22.72 -9.23 -11.03
C ARG A 18 22.61 -9.48 -12.52
N PHE A 19 22.17 -8.46 -13.26
CA PHE A 19 21.90 -8.48 -14.69
C PHE A 19 22.54 -7.24 -15.33
N PRO A 20 23.87 -7.23 -15.53
CA PRO A 20 24.62 -6.03 -15.95
C PRO A 20 24.35 -5.61 -17.39
N ASP A 21 23.81 -6.51 -18.22
CA ASP A 21 23.53 -6.26 -19.64
C ASP A 21 22.11 -5.69 -19.88
N ASP A 22 21.28 -5.64 -18.82
CA ASP A 22 19.91 -5.13 -18.93
C ASP A 22 19.85 -3.60 -18.74
N ASP A 23 18.78 -2.99 -19.31
CA ASP A 23 18.47 -1.61 -19.00
C ASP A 23 18.04 -1.47 -17.54
N THR A 24 18.81 -0.72 -16.79
CA THR A 24 18.58 -0.43 -15.38
C THR A 24 18.82 1.05 -15.06
N GLU A 25 18.54 1.95 -16.00
CA GLU A 25 18.75 3.40 -15.82
C GLU A 25 17.71 4.00 -14.86
N SER A 26 16.48 3.49 -14.89
CA SER A 26 15.37 3.93 -14.04
C SER A 26 14.86 2.80 -13.14
N PHE A 27 14.03 3.15 -12.16
CA PHE A 27 13.30 2.15 -11.37
C PHE A 27 12.37 1.32 -12.24
N ASP A 28 11.70 1.94 -13.21
CA ASP A 28 10.78 1.27 -14.11
C ASP A 28 11.50 0.24 -15.00
N SER A 29 12.58 0.64 -15.67
CA SER A 29 13.35 -0.27 -16.52
C SER A 29 14.00 -1.40 -15.72
N ALA A 30 14.55 -1.08 -14.54
CA ALA A 30 15.14 -2.08 -13.66
C ALA A 30 14.10 -3.10 -13.15
N PHE A 31 12.91 -2.64 -12.78
CA PHE A 31 11.85 -3.55 -12.34
C PHE A 31 11.34 -4.43 -13.48
N LYS A 32 11.16 -3.86 -14.69
CA LYS A 32 10.82 -4.62 -15.91
C LYS A 32 11.88 -5.69 -16.22
N ALA A 33 13.16 -5.34 -16.13
CA ALA A 33 14.26 -6.30 -16.28
C ALA A 33 14.17 -7.43 -15.25
N ALA A 34 13.98 -7.10 -13.96
CA ALA A 34 13.83 -8.12 -12.92
C ALA A 34 12.64 -9.04 -13.18
N VAL A 35 11.51 -8.53 -13.61
CA VAL A 35 10.31 -9.33 -13.93
C VAL A 35 10.54 -10.22 -15.15
N SER A 36 11.23 -9.74 -16.18
CA SER A 36 11.52 -10.54 -17.38
C SER A 36 12.31 -11.81 -17.07
N HIS A 37 13.21 -11.76 -16.09
CA HIS A 37 13.99 -12.91 -15.62
C HIS A 37 13.20 -13.92 -14.77
N LEU A 38 11.95 -13.62 -14.41
CA LEU A 38 11.10 -14.58 -13.70
C LEU A 38 10.57 -15.69 -14.60
N ASN A 39 10.65 -15.53 -15.93
CA ASN A 39 10.17 -16.49 -16.92
C ASN A 39 8.73 -16.93 -16.67
N VAL A 40 7.83 -15.96 -16.48
CA VAL A 40 6.43 -16.20 -16.14
C VAL A 40 5.71 -16.95 -17.26
N ASN A 41 5.13 -18.10 -16.95
CA ASN A 41 4.27 -18.81 -17.88
C ASN A 41 2.83 -18.25 -17.80
N GLU A 42 2.45 -17.42 -18.74
CA GLU A 42 1.16 -16.74 -18.75
C GLU A 42 -0.05 -17.69 -18.89
N ASN A 43 0.15 -18.95 -19.29
CA ASN A 43 -0.91 -19.95 -19.32
C ASN A 43 -1.21 -20.55 -17.94
N GLU A 44 -0.39 -20.28 -16.95
CA GLU A 44 -0.57 -20.71 -15.57
C GLU A 44 -1.09 -19.58 -14.69
N ARG A 45 -1.57 -19.91 -13.51
CA ARG A 45 -1.99 -18.91 -12.53
C ARG A 45 -0.75 -18.33 -11.82
N ASN A 46 -0.56 -17.02 -11.93
CA ASN A 46 0.63 -16.33 -11.46
C ASN A 46 0.25 -15.20 -10.51
N ILE A 47 0.86 -15.18 -9.34
CA ILE A 47 0.72 -14.13 -8.35
C ILE A 47 2.09 -13.51 -8.13
N ILE A 48 2.17 -12.20 -8.07
CA ILE A 48 3.38 -11.49 -7.64
C ILE A 48 3.15 -10.72 -6.36
N LEU A 49 4.09 -10.83 -5.43
CA LEU A 49 4.20 -9.96 -4.27
C LEU A 49 5.36 -9.01 -4.52
N ALA A 50 5.10 -7.70 -4.46
CA ALA A 50 6.12 -6.69 -4.71
C ALA A 50 6.00 -5.54 -3.70
N HIS A 51 7.10 -4.81 -3.50
CA HIS A 51 7.15 -3.67 -2.59
C HIS A 51 7.73 -2.47 -3.33
N GLN A 52 6.89 -1.77 -4.12
CA GLN A 52 7.31 -0.68 -4.98
C GLN A 52 6.23 0.40 -5.07
N PHE A 53 6.63 1.62 -5.45
CA PHE A 53 5.69 2.69 -5.76
C PHE A 53 5.25 2.59 -7.23
N ILE A 54 3.95 2.47 -7.46
CA ILE A 54 3.37 2.36 -8.80
C ILE A 54 2.81 3.71 -9.24
N THR A 55 3.09 4.10 -10.47
CA THR A 55 2.55 5.32 -11.07
C THR A 55 1.02 5.35 -10.96
N GLY A 56 0.49 6.44 -10.44
CA GLY A 56 -0.95 6.61 -10.20
C GLY A 56 -1.41 6.21 -8.79
N ALA A 57 -0.52 5.67 -7.94
CA ALA A 57 -0.84 5.44 -6.54
C ALA A 57 -0.90 6.77 -5.78
N ALA A 58 -1.88 6.89 -4.89
CA ALA A 58 -1.96 8.00 -3.94
C ALA A 58 -1.16 7.65 -2.69
N ALA A 59 -0.14 8.44 -2.38
CA ALA A 59 0.63 8.33 -1.14
C ALA A 59 -0.01 9.13 -0.02
N GLY A 60 0.08 8.66 1.22
CA GLY A 60 -0.25 9.41 2.43
C GLY A 60 0.93 10.24 2.93
N GLY A 61 0.76 10.86 4.10
CA GLY A 61 1.81 11.69 4.72
C GLY A 61 2.90 10.89 5.44
N SER A 62 2.77 9.58 5.53
CA SER A 62 3.69 8.69 6.26
C SER A 62 4.65 7.90 5.37
N GLU A 63 4.42 7.89 4.05
CA GLU A 63 5.29 7.24 3.09
C GLU A 63 6.39 8.17 2.60
N SER A 64 7.60 7.62 2.43
CA SER A 64 8.70 8.30 1.76
C SER A 64 8.56 8.11 0.25
N VAL A 65 8.08 9.12 -0.43
CA VAL A 65 8.02 9.16 -1.90
C VAL A 65 9.15 10.05 -2.42
N SER A 66 9.92 9.56 -3.38
CA SER A 66 11.02 10.34 -3.97
C SER A 66 10.50 11.59 -4.67
N VAL A 67 11.20 12.68 -4.51
CA VAL A 67 10.89 13.95 -5.17
C VAL A 67 10.90 13.75 -6.69
N GLY A 68 9.78 14.12 -7.34
CA GLY A 68 9.63 13.99 -8.79
C GLY A 68 9.26 12.58 -9.27
N GLY A 69 8.94 11.63 -8.36
CA GLY A 69 8.47 10.30 -8.74
C GLY A 69 9.53 9.43 -9.43
N LEU A 70 10.79 9.63 -9.09
CA LEU A 70 11.92 8.91 -9.71
C LEU A 70 11.92 7.41 -9.43
N ASP A 71 11.22 6.97 -8.39
CA ASP A 71 11.09 5.57 -7.96
C ASP A 71 9.79 4.91 -8.43
N ASN A 72 9.02 5.59 -9.28
CA ASN A 72 7.77 5.07 -9.83
C ASN A 72 8.03 3.99 -10.89
N ILE A 73 7.21 2.95 -10.86
CA ILE A 73 7.16 1.92 -11.90
C ILE A 73 5.78 1.89 -12.57
N SER A 74 5.74 1.45 -13.84
CA SER A 74 4.49 1.31 -14.60
C SER A 74 3.68 0.11 -14.11
N ALA A 75 2.36 0.26 -14.02
CA ALA A 75 1.47 -0.86 -13.69
C ALA A 75 1.43 -1.96 -14.77
N GLU A 76 1.85 -1.65 -15.99
CA GLU A 76 1.88 -2.60 -17.14
C GLU A 76 2.79 -3.81 -16.85
N VAL A 77 3.82 -3.64 -16.04
CA VAL A 77 4.72 -4.74 -15.68
C VAL A 77 4.02 -5.91 -14.99
N PHE A 78 2.82 -5.67 -14.43
CA PHE A 78 2.02 -6.69 -13.75
C PHE A 78 1.03 -7.42 -14.67
N GLU A 79 0.98 -7.10 -15.97
CA GLU A 79 0.05 -7.74 -16.93
C GLU A 79 0.15 -9.28 -16.97
N PRO A 80 1.35 -9.90 -16.90
CA PRO A 80 1.49 -11.35 -16.93
C PRO A 80 0.90 -12.08 -15.70
N PHE A 81 0.59 -11.36 -14.63
CA PHE A 81 0.11 -11.94 -13.37
C PHE A 81 -1.40 -11.88 -13.26
N ASP A 82 -2.02 -12.86 -12.59
CA ASP A 82 -3.45 -12.85 -12.27
C ASP A 82 -3.75 -11.93 -11.08
N TYR A 83 -2.76 -11.75 -10.18
CA TYR A 83 -2.86 -10.84 -9.05
C TYR A 83 -1.48 -10.28 -8.66
N ALA A 84 -1.42 -8.99 -8.41
CA ALA A 84 -0.26 -8.30 -7.87
C ALA A 84 -0.59 -7.72 -6.48
N ALA A 85 -0.06 -8.36 -5.45
CA ALA A 85 -0.15 -7.92 -4.07
C ALA A 85 0.99 -6.94 -3.77
N LEU A 86 0.65 -5.67 -3.61
CA LEU A 86 1.63 -4.60 -3.44
C LEU A 86 1.74 -4.13 -2.00
N GLY A 87 2.96 -3.92 -1.55
CA GLY A 87 3.32 -3.15 -0.36
C GLY A 87 3.96 -1.81 -0.75
N HIS A 88 4.31 -1.01 0.22
CA HIS A 88 4.89 0.32 0.18
C HIS A 88 3.89 1.43 0.56
N ILE A 89 2.70 1.45 -0.02
CA ILE A 89 1.67 2.45 0.28
C ILE A 89 0.82 1.99 1.45
N HIS A 90 0.60 2.89 2.41
CA HIS A 90 -0.13 2.61 3.65
C HIS A 90 -1.65 2.62 3.47
N HIS A 91 -2.16 3.33 2.46
CA HIS A 91 -3.57 3.30 2.09
C HIS A 91 -3.86 2.11 1.18
N ARG A 92 -4.92 1.35 1.49
CA ARG A 92 -5.40 0.34 0.56
C ARG A 92 -5.98 0.99 -0.69
N GLN A 93 -5.60 0.54 -1.85
CA GLN A 93 -6.10 1.06 -3.13
C GLN A 93 -5.84 0.11 -4.29
N ASN A 94 -6.73 0.15 -5.26
CA ASN A 94 -6.50 -0.46 -6.57
C ASN A 94 -5.75 0.56 -7.45
N ILE A 95 -4.86 0.09 -8.30
CA ILE A 95 -4.16 0.97 -9.26
C ILE A 95 -4.96 1.05 -10.57
N THR A 96 -4.95 0.02 -11.38
CA THR A 96 -5.70 -0.03 -12.63
C THR A 96 -6.98 -0.85 -12.53
N SER A 97 -6.98 -1.83 -11.63
CA SER A 97 -8.06 -2.77 -11.37
C SER A 97 -7.83 -3.46 -10.04
N GLU A 98 -8.74 -4.33 -9.61
CA GLU A 98 -8.55 -5.17 -8.41
C GLU A 98 -7.34 -6.12 -8.53
N LYS A 99 -6.87 -6.39 -9.75
CA LYS A 99 -5.73 -7.24 -10.05
C LYS A 99 -4.41 -6.64 -9.53
N VAL A 100 -4.25 -5.32 -9.54
CA VAL A 100 -3.04 -4.61 -9.08
C VAL A 100 -3.39 -3.75 -7.89
N ARG A 101 -3.03 -4.20 -6.69
CA ARG A 101 -3.60 -3.66 -5.47
C ARG A 101 -2.57 -3.53 -4.34
N TYR A 102 -2.63 -2.38 -3.65
CA TYR A 102 -2.05 -2.20 -2.31
C TYR A 102 -3.05 -2.66 -1.25
N CYS A 103 -2.61 -3.49 -0.32
CA CYS A 103 -3.43 -3.88 0.83
C CYS A 103 -3.45 -2.80 1.93
N GLY A 104 -2.50 -1.87 1.91
CA GLY A 104 -2.25 -0.93 2.98
C GLY A 104 -1.52 -1.56 4.17
N THR A 105 -1.46 -0.83 5.26
CA THR A 105 -0.87 -1.28 6.52
C THR A 105 -1.93 -1.80 7.49
N PRO A 106 -1.59 -2.74 8.40
CA PRO A 106 -2.54 -3.29 9.36
C PRO A 106 -2.98 -2.29 10.42
N LEU A 107 -2.15 -1.27 10.70
CA LEU A 107 -2.42 -0.19 11.65
C LEU A 107 -2.20 1.16 10.99
N LYS A 108 -2.75 2.22 11.59
CA LYS A 108 -2.47 3.60 11.22
C LYS A 108 -1.14 4.03 11.83
N TYR A 109 -0.20 4.50 11.02
CA TYR A 109 1.12 4.96 11.47
C TYR A 109 1.23 6.49 11.55
N SER A 110 0.24 7.20 11.03
CA SER A 110 0.21 8.66 11.01
C SER A 110 -1.22 9.17 11.18
N PHE A 111 -1.37 10.38 11.71
CA PHE A 111 -2.67 11.06 11.76
C PHE A 111 -3.23 11.40 10.37
N SER A 112 -2.41 11.41 9.33
CA SER A 112 -2.90 11.48 7.95
C SER A 112 -3.77 10.28 7.56
N GLU A 113 -3.65 9.15 8.28
CA GLU A 113 -4.39 7.92 8.07
C GLU A 113 -5.62 7.78 9.00
N VAL A 114 -5.97 8.83 9.76
CA VAL A 114 -7.03 8.78 10.79
C VAL A 114 -8.37 8.28 10.25
N ASN A 115 -8.67 8.60 8.99
CA ASN A 115 -9.91 8.20 8.32
C ASN A 115 -9.81 6.86 7.59
N ASP A 116 -8.65 6.21 7.60
CA ASP A 116 -8.45 4.94 6.92
C ASP A 116 -9.18 3.80 7.62
N LYS A 117 -9.78 2.95 6.82
CA LYS A 117 -10.28 1.66 7.27
C LYS A 117 -9.23 0.59 6.96
N LYS A 118 -8.51 0.17 7.97
CA LYS A 118 -7.49 -0.87 7.83
C LYS A 118 -8.14 -2.25 7.69
N THR A 119 -7.65 -3.04 6.75
CA THR A 119 -8.23 -4.34 6.39
C THR A 119 -7.15 -5.36 6.06
N VAL A 120 -7.50 -6.64 6.18
CA VAL A 120 -6.79 -7.72 5.48
C VAL A 120 -7.48 -7.93 4.14
N THR A 121 -6.69 -8.02 3.07
CA THR A 121 -7.18 -8.38 1.75
C THR A 121 -7.06 -9.89 1.56
N ILE A 122 -8.17 -10.55 1.25
CA ILE A 122 -8.22 -11.97 0.87
C ILE A 122 -8.44 -12.02 -0.64
N ALA A 123 -7.45 -12.52 -1.37
CA ALA A 123 -7.53 -12.71 -2.82
C ALA A 123 -7.81 -14.18 -3.12
N ASN A 124 -8.97 -14.47 -3.67
CA ASN A 124 -9.36 -15.81 -4.09
C ASN A 124 -9.06 -15.95 -5.59
N ILE A 125 -8.12 -16.83 -5.92
CA ILE A 125 -7.72 -17.12 -7.30
C ILE A 125 -8.38 -18.43 -7.74
N GLY A 126 -9.38 -18.30 -8.60
CA GLY A 126 -10.10 -19.45 -9.19
C GLY A 126 -9.34 -20.08 -10.36
N LYS A 127 -9.99 -20.29 -11.50
CA LYS A 127 -9.32 -20.65 -12.76
C LYS A 127 -8.48 -19.48 -13.27
N LYS A 128 -7.63 -19.72 -14.27
CA LYS A 128 -6.85 -18.65 -14.91
C LYS A 128 -7.75 -17.48 -15.29
N GLY A 129 -7.40 -16.29 -14.80
CA GLY A 129 -8.16 -15.05 -15.01
C GLY A 129 -9.34 -14.82 -14.04
N GLU A 130 -9.67 -15.78 -13.17
CA GLU A 130 -10.72 -15.62 -12.16
C GLU A 130 -10.10 -15.11 -10.85
N LEU A 131 -10.50 -13.91 -10.43
CA LEU A 131 -10.08 -13.25 -9.19
C LEU A 131 -11.33 -12.72 -8.47
N SER A 132 -11.39 -12.92 -7.16
CA SER A 132 -12.31 -12.19 -6.29
C SER A 132 -11.59 -11.70 -5.05
N ILE A 133 -11.92 -10.48 -4.64
CA ILE A 133 -11.30 -9.80 -3.50
C ILE A 133 -12.34 -9.67 -2.39
N GLU A 134 -11.93 -10.04 -1.19
CA GLU A 134 -12.67 -9.82 0.06
C GLU A 134 -11.82 -8.98 1.00
N GLU A 135 -12.44 -8.05 1.72
CA GLU A 135 -11.78 -7.21 2.72
C GLU A 135 -12.33 -7.52 4.10
N VAL A 136 -11.45 -7.94 5.00
CA VAL A 136 -11.79 -8.17 6.40
C VAL A 136 -11.29 -7.01 7.24
N PRO A 137 -12.18 -6.23 7.89
CA PRO A 137 -11.78 -5.10 8.71
C PRO A 137 -10.87 -5.51 9.87
N LEU A 138 -9.86 -4.70 10.14
CA LEU A 138 -9.03 -4.79 11.33
C LEU A 138 -9.50 -3.76 12.37
N CYS A 139 -9.69 -4.23 13.59
CA CYS A 139 -10.06 -3.38 14.73
C CYS A 139 -8.87 -3.26 15.67
N PRO A 140 -8.18 -2.11 15.72
CA PRO A 140 -7.07 -1.92 16.64
C PRO A 140 -7.56 -1.84 18.09
N ILE A 141 -6.72 -2.23 19.05
CA ILE A 141 -7.00 -2.07 20.49
C ILE A 141 -7.08 -0.58 20.84
N ARG A 142 -6.21 0.24 20.23
CA ARG A 142 -6.16 1.70 20.33
C ARG A 142 -6.09 2.27 18.93
N ASP A 143 -6.99 3.21 18.64
CA ASP A 143 -7.04 3.85 17.33
C ASP A 143 -6.37 5.23 17.37
N LEU A 144 -6.17 5.83 16.19
CA LEU A 144 -5.80 7.24 16.04
C LEU A 144 -7.07 8.06 15.85
N ARG A 145 -7.15 9.19 16.57
CA ARG A 145 -8.28 10.09 16.53
C ARG A 145 -7.83 11.54 16.49
N GLU A 146 -8.44 12.34 15.64
CA GLU A 146 -8.31 13.79 15.68
C GLU A 146 -9.54 14.40 16.34
N ILE A 147 -9.33 15.34 17.25
CA ILE A 147 -10.38 16.16 17.86
C ILE A 147 -10.02 17.63 17.70
N LYS A 148 -11.03 18.45 17.47
CA LYS A 148 -10.88 19.89 17.31
C LYS A 148 -12.00 20.61 18.07
N GLY A 149 -11.66 21.63 18.83
CA GLY A 149 -12.60 22.43 19.59
C GLY A 149 -11.90 23.35 20.58
N THR A 150 -12.67 24.12 21.32
CA THR A 150 -12.15 24.93 22.42
C THR A 150 -11.74 24.03 23.59
N TYR A 151 -10.87 24.53 24.45
CA TYR A 151 -10.45 23.80 25.65
C TYR A 151 -11.66 23.35 26.50
N LEU A 152 -12.63 24.22 26.71
CA LEU A 152 -13.83 23.91 27.48
C LEU A 152 -14.69 22.83 26.82
N GLU A 153 -14.85 22.87 25.48
CA GLU A 153 -15.64 21.86 24.76
C GLU A 153 -15.00 20.48 24.84
N ILE A 154 -13.69 20.36 24.53
CA ILE A 154 -13.03 19.06 24.47
C ILE A 154 -12.79 18.43 25.84
N THR A 155 -12.76 19.25 26.93
CA THR A 155 -12.62 18.78 28.30
C THR A 155 -13.97 18.50 28.98
N ASP A 156 -15.09 18.84 28.32
CA ASP A 156 -16.43 18.51 28.83
C ASP A 156 -16.62 16.99 28.86
N ARG A 157 -17.18 16.51 29.98
CA ARG A 157 -17.36 15.07 30.19
C ARG A 157 -18.27 14.44 29.14
N ASN A 158 -19.30 15.15 28.70
CA ASN A 158 -20.22 14.66 27.68
C ASN A 158 -19.56 14.57 26.29
N PHE A 159 -18.44 15.26 26.09
CA PHE A 159 -17.65 15.16 24.87
C PHE A 159 -16.75 13.92 24.90
N TYR A 160 -15.87 13.81 25.91
CA TYR A 160 -14.87 12.74 25.90
C TYR A 160 -15.37 11.35 26.34
N ASP A 161 -16.48 11.26 27.07
CA ASP A 161 -17.08 9.96 27.43
C ASP A 161 -17.68 9.21 26.22
N LYS A 162 -17.81 9.86 25.05
CA LYS A 162 -18.27 9.24 23.81
C LYS A 162 -17.19 8.41 23.10
N PHE A 163 -15.94 8.52 23.53
CA PHE A 163 -14.80 7.95 22.84
C PHE A 163 -14.05 6.95 23.71
N ASN A 164 -13.30 6.05 23.07
CA ASN A 164 -12.36 5.22 23.78
C ASN A 164 -11.21 6.10 24.31
N ARG A 165 -11.04 6.14 25.63
CA ARG A 165 -10.03 6.98 26.29
C ARG A 165 -8.60 6.44 26.11
N GLU A 166 -8.45 5.23 25.63
CA GLU A 166 -7.16 4.59 25.34
C GLU A 166 -6.62 4.93 23.94
N ASP A 167 -7.42 5.58 23.08
CA ASP A 167 -7.00 5.98 21.75
C ASP A 167 -5.87 7.02 21.79
N TYR A 168 -5.04 7.03 20.75
CA TYR A 168 -4.06 8.09 20.52
C TYR A 168 -4.76 9.30 19.91
N ILE A 169 -4.66 10.44 20.60
CA ILE A 169 -5.45 11.62 20.25
C ILE A 169 -4.55 12.76 19.79
N HIS A 170 -4.83 13.30 18.62
CA HIS A 170 -4.31 14.58 18.16
C HIS A 170 -5.35 15.67 18.41
N VAL A 171 -4.98 16.66 19.24
CA VAL A 171 -5.88 17.75 19.65
C VAL A 171 -5.51 19.03 18.93
N THR A 172 -6.49 19.67 18.33
CA THR A 172 -6.38 21.04 17.79
C THR A 172 -7.28 21.97 18.61
N LEU A 173 -6.67 22.85 19.41
CA LEU A 173 -7.39 23.87 20.16
C LEU A 173 -7.78 25.02 19.22
N THR A 174 -8.98 25.56 19.42
CA THR A 174 -9.53 26.68 18.64
C THR A 174 -9.77 27.93 19.50
N ASP A 175 -9.30 27.94 20.76
CA ASP A 175 -9.35 29.11 21.63
C ASP A 175 -8.53 30.24 21.02
N GLU A 176 -9.04 31.48 21.14
CA GLU A 176 -8.27 32.70 20.82
C GLU A 176 -7.23 32.94 21.88
N ASN A 177 -6.03 33.38 21.49
CA ASN A 177 -4.94 33.75 22.40
C ASN A 177 -5.20 35.06 23.11
#